data_d0a3d8b6e569668820518fa408a16c6d
#
_entry.id   d0a3d8b6e569668820518fa408a16c6d
#
_cell.length_a   1.000
_cell.length_b   1.000
_cell.length_c   1.000
_cell.angle_alpha   90.00
_cell.angle_beta   90.00
_cell.angle_gamma   90.00
#
_symmetry.space_group_name_H-M   'P 1'
#
loop_
_entity.id
_entity.type
_entity.pdbx_description
1 polymer ?
#
loop_
_entity_poly.entity_id
_entity_poly.type
_entity_poly.pdbx_seq_one_letter_code
_entity_poly.pdbx_strand_id
1 'polypeptide(L)'
;MVLIKEISPSYGFIVGNVLGRPYAAPIFMFCMEVGIVYSRRSQWDIMVKRGITLFLLGILVNVFEFFLPYYVCGTLLGSWDIFPIAGGLLLFCVDILAFAGLSFILMGILKKFELSNKKLIVIALLMSIIGSLLRGTDLGIPVLNLIFGNFIGTAGGFTAFPLFNWFIFPIAGYIWGQYFIRAKDKGEFFEF
;
A
#
# COMPACT_ATOMS: atom_id res chain seq x y z
N MET A 1 22.92 -0.05 21.14
CA MET A 1 21.86 0.84 21.69
C MET A 1 22.40 2.19 22.19
N VAL A 2 23.61 2.58 21.83
CA VAL A 2 24.28 3.84 22.26
C VAL A 2 24.11 4.97 21.22
N LEU A 3 23.96 4.65 19.93
CA LEU A 3 23.90 5.65 18.84
C LEU A 3 22.60 6.46 18.74
N ILE A 4 21.51 6.04 19.37
CA ILE A 4 20.21 6.74 19.28
C ILE A 4 20.12 7.93 20.27
N LYS A 5 21.00 8.00 21.26
CA LYS A 5 20.99 9.04 22.30
C LYS A 5 21.57 10.38 21.86
N GLU A 6 22.32 10.41 20.75
CA GLU A 6 23.01 11.61 20.26
C GLU A 6 22.26 12.40 19.18
N ILE A 7 21.16 11.84 18.66
CA ILE A 7 20.35 12.56 17.66
C ILE A 7 19.43 13.52 18.39
N SER A 8 19.54 14.82 18.09
CA SER A 8 18.67 15.81 18.73
C SER A 8 17.20 15.45 18.44
N PRO A 9 16.29 15.60 19.42
CA PRO A 9 14.87 15.33 19.24
C PRO A 9 14.26 16.04 18.02
N SER A 10 14.74 17.25 17.72
CA SER A 10 14.33 18.04 16.56
C SER A 10 14.75 17.38 15.24
N TYR A 11 15.93 16.81 15.16
CA TYR A 11 16.40 16.11 13.95
C TYR A 11 15.61 14.82 13.71
N GLY A 12 15.40 14.04 14.76
CA GLY A 12 14.57 12.82 14.69
C GLY A 12 13.13 13.14 14.29
N PHE A 13 12.56 14.24 14.78
CA PHE A 13 11.24 14.72 14.41
C PHE A 13 11.18 15.13 12.93
N ILE A 14 12.12 15.93 12.44
CA ILE A 14 12.16 16.40 11.04
C ILE A 14 12.34 15.22 10.09
N VAL A 15 13.33 14.36 10.32
CA VAL A 15 13.63 13.22 9.45
C VAL A 15 12.50 12.19 9.48
N GLY A 16 11.99 11.86 10.65
CA GLY A 16 10.94 10.84 10.81
C GLY A 16 9.56 11.32 10.38
N ASN A 17 9.13 12.50 10.84
CA ASN A 17 7.75 12.94 10.68
C ASN A 17 7.54 13.89 9.50
N VAL A 18 8.56 14.62 9.05
CA VAL A 18 8.43 15.55 7.92
C VAL A 18 8.93 14.93 6.63
N LEU A 19 10.11 14.31 6.62
CA LEU A 19 10.71 13.77 5.40
C LEU A 19 10.39 12.29 5.17
N GLY A 20 10.35 11.46 6.22
CA GLY A 20 10.19 10.01 6.08
C GLY A 20 8.73 9.58 5.90
N ARG A 21 7.94 9.70 6.96
CA ARG A 21 6.59 9.12 7.00
C ARG A 21 5.63 9.61 5.91
N PRO A 22 5.51 10.95 5.61
CA PRO A 22 4.51 11.40 4.65
C PRO A 22 4.88 11.09 3.19
N TYR A 23 6.17 10.98 2.85
CA TYR A 23 6.61 10.90 1.45
C TYR A 23 7.13 9.54 1.03
N ALA A 24 7.66 8.73 1.94
CA ALA A 24 8.26 7.45 1.61
C ALA A 24 7.27 6.50 0.92
N ALA A 25 6.08 6.32 1.47
CA ALA A 25 5.07 5.42 0.92
C ALA A 25 4.52 5.89 -0.44
N PRO A 26 4.09 7.18 -0.61
CA PRO A 26 3.68 7.69 -1.92
C PRO A 26 4.75 7.53 -3.00
N ILE A 27 6.00 7.87 -2.69
CA ILE A 27 7.11 7.74 -3.64
C ILE A 27 7.35 6.27 -4.00
N PHE A 28 7.35 5.37 -3.02
CA PHE A 28 7.48 3.94 -3.28
C PHE A 28 6.37 3.44 -4.22
N MET A 29 5.11 3.77 -3.93
CA MET A 29 3.96 3.36 -4.72
C MET A 29 4.02 3.90 -6.15
N PHE A 30 4.45 5.15 -6.31
CA PHE A 30 4.67 5.79 -7.60
C PHE A 30 5.79 5.07 -8.38
N CYS A 31 6.97 4.91 -7.78
CA CYS A 31 8.13 4.29 -8.43
C CYS A 31 7.88 2.82 -8.79
N MET A 32 7.11 2.11 -7.98
CA MET A 32 6.73 0.72 -8.23
C MET A 32 6.02 0.57 -9.58
N GLU A 33 5.05 1.43 -9.88
CA GLU A 33 4.31 1.38 -11.15
C GLU A 33 5.12 1.95 -12.33
N VAL A 34 5.99 2.92 -12.10
CA VAL A 34 6.99 3.32 -13.11
C VAL A 34 7.82 2.10 -13.53
N GLY A 35 8.30 1.30 -12.57
CA GLY A 35 9.05 0.08 -12.84
C GLY A 35 8.30 -0.95 -13.67
N ILE A 36 6.97 -1.05 -13.52
CA ILE A 36 6.13 -1.93 -14.36
C ILE A 36 6.13 -1.49 -15.81
N VAL A 37 6.05 -0.19 -16.07
CA VAL A 37 6.05 0.34 -17.44
C VAL A 37 7.35 0.00 -18.15
N TYR A 38 8.48 -0.01 -17.42
CA TYR A 38 9.79 -0.44 -17.94
C TYR A 38 9.95 -1.96 -18.06
N SER A 39 9.10 -2.73 -17.40
CA SER A 39 9.20 -4.17 -17.40
C SER A 39 8.73 -4.76 -18.73
N ARG A 40 9.54 -5.64 -19.33
CA ARG A 40 9.13 -6.43 -20.51
C ARG A 40 7.95 -7.38 -20.23
N ARG A 41 7.70 -7.69 -18.94
CA ARG A 41 6.64 -8.58 -18.48
C ARG A 41 5.51 -7.77 -17.83
N SER A 42 4.96 -6.81 -18.57
CA SER A 42 3.88 -5.93 -18.11
C SER A 42 2.49 -6.35 -18.65
N GLN A 43 2.33 -7.61 -19.08
CA GLN A 43 1.04 -8.16 -19.50
C GLN A 43 0.09 -8.24 -18.29
N TRP A 44 -1.20 -8.06 -18.53
CA TRP A 44 -2.20 -7.98 -17.48
C TRP A 44 -2.27 -9.23 -16.60
N ASP A 45 -2.18 -10.43 -17.21
CA ASP A 45 -2.19 -11.72 -16.51
C ASP A 45 -0.96 -11.92 -15.61
N ILE A 46 0.22 -11.48 -16.08
CA ILE A 46 1.46 -11.54 -15.31
C ILE A 46 1.39 -10.55 -14.15
N MET A 47 0.82 -9.37 -14.36
CA MET A 47 0.62 -8.38 -13.29
C MET A 47 -0.29 -8.93 -12.20
N VAL A 48 -1.42 -9.54 -12.56
CA VAL A 48 -2.34 -10.17 -11.61
C VAL A 48 -1.66 -11.28 -10.82
N LYS A 49 -0.93 -12.18 -11.47
CA LYS A 49 -0.19 -13.27 -10.80
C LYS A 49 0.85 -12.73 -9.83
N ARG A 50 1.63 -11.73 -10.23
CA ARG A 50 2.61 -11.05 -9.34
C ARG A 50 1.92 -10.37 -8.19
N GLY A 51 0.78 -9.71 -8.44
CA GLY A 51 -0.01 -9.08 -7.41
C GLY A 51 -0.50 -10.07 -6.35
N ILE A 52 -1.00 -11.22 -6.77
CA ILE A 52 -1.40 -12.30 -5.84
C ILE A 52 -0.18 -12.78 -5.04
N THR A 53 0.96 -13.01 -5.69
CA THR A 53 2.17 -13.43 -4.99
C THR A 53 2.63 -12.41 -3.95
N LEU A 54 2.65 -11.12 -4.29
CA LEU A 54 3.02 -10.05 -3.38
C LEU A 54 2.04 -9.92 -2.22
N PHE A 55 0.74 -10.06 -2.48
CA PHE A 55 -0.28 -10.04 -1.44
C PHE A 55 -0.10 -11.18 -0.43
N LEU A 56 0.13 -12.40 -0.93
CA LEU A 56 0.41 -13.56 -0.08
C LEU A 56 1.72 -13.41 0.70
N LEU A 57 2.76 -12.84 0.07
CA LEU A 57 4.00 -12.50 0.77
C LEU A 57 3.77 -11.44 1.86
N GLY A 58 2.91 -10.44 1.63
CA GLY A 58 2.53 -9.47 2.65
C GLY A 58 1.87 -10.15 3.86
N ILE A 59 0.94 -11.08 3.63
CA ILE A 59 0.34 -11.88 4.72
C ILE A 59 1.43 -12.70 5.45
N LEU A 60 2.36 -13.31 4.71
CA LEU A 60 3.45 -14.08 5.32
C LEU A 60 4.35 -13.19 6.20
N VAL A 61 4.66 -11.98 5.76
CA VAL A 61 5.41 -11.01 6.57
C VAL A 61 4.64 -10.67 7.84
N ASN A 62 3.34 -10.43 7.76
CA ASN A 62 2.49 -10.15 8.92
C ASN A 62 2.45 -11.32 9.92
N VAL A 63 2.60 -12.58 9.47
CA VAL A 63 2.76 -13.74 10.38
C VAL A 63 3.98 -13.56 11.29
N PHE A 64 5.11 -13.15 10.71
CA PHE A 64 6.34 -12.99 11.47
C PHE A 64 6.41 -11.69 12.25
N GLU A 65 5.82 -10.62 11.75
CA GLU A 65 5.88 -9.29 12.36
C GLU A 65 4.84 -9.11 13.47
N PHE A 66 3.65 -9.65 13.30
CA PHE A 66 2.54 -9.47 14.23
C PHE A 66 2.09 -10.77 14.90
N PHE A 67 1.66 -11.75 14.10
CA PHE A 67 1.01 -12.94 14.64
C PHE A 67 1.92 -13.73 15.60
N LEU A 68 3.13 -14.08 15.19
CA LEU A 68 4.06 -14.84 16.03
C LEU A 68 4.48 -14.10 17.31
N PRO A 69 4.88 -12.81 17.28
CA PRO A 69 5.20 -12.06 18.49
C PRO A 69 4.02 -11.97 19.46
N TYR A 70 2.81 -11.69 18.96
CA TYR A 70 1.62 -11.64 19.81
C TYR A 70 1.28 -13.00 20.42
N TYR A 71 1.42 -14.08 19.64
CA TYR A 71 1.21 -15.44 20.12
C TYR A 71 2.21 -15.82 21.21
N VAL A 72 3.49 -15.57 21.00
CA VAL A 72 4.56 -15.85 21.98
C VAL A 72 4.37 -15.01 23.24
N CYS A 73 4.08 -13.71 23.11
CA CYS A 73 3.81 -12.85 24.26
C CYS A 73 2.57 -13.32 25.04
N GLY A 74 1.51 -13.73 24.36
CA GLY A 74 0.30 -14.29 24.99
C GLY A 74 0.60 -15.54 25.81
N THR A 75 1.44 -16.45 25.28
CA THR A 75 1.86 -17.66 25.99
C THR A 75 2.71 -17.37 27.22
N LEU A 76 3.69 -16.46 27.07
CA LEU A 76 4.62 -16.13 28.15
C LEU A 76 3.98 -15.33 29.28
N LEU A 77 3.04 -14.44 28.94
CA LEU A 77 2.37 -13.56 29.91
C LEU A 77 1.05 -14.12 30.45
N GLY A 78 0.59 -15.25 29.92
CA GLY A 78 -0.70 -15.86 30.31
C GLY A 78 -1.92 -15.04 29.90
N SER A 79 -1.75 -14.04 28.98
CA SER A 79 -2.81 -13.12 28.57
C SER A 79 -3.37 -13.52 27.20
N TRP A 80 -4.06 -14.66 27.16
CA TRP A 80 -4.62 -15.20 25.93
C TRP A 80 -5.79 -14.40 25.35
N ASP A 81 -6.42 -13.55 26.15
CA ASP A 81 -7.63 -12.83 25.75
C ASP A 81 -7.34 -11.69 24.77
N ILE A 82 -6.18 -11.05 24.89
CA ILE A 82 -5.84 -9.84 24.13
C ILE A 82 -4.86 -10.14 23.00
N PHE A 83 -3.76 -10.82 23.28
CA PHE A 83 -2.65 -10.98 22.34
C PHE A 83 -2.98 -11.81 21.10
N PRO A 84 -3.59 -13.00 21.18
CA PRO A 84 -3.89 -13.80 19.99
C PRO A 84 -4.94 -13.17 19.10
N ILE A 85 -5.93 -12.47 19.68
CA ILE A 85 -6.97 -11.77 18.92
C ILE A 85 -6.35 -10.61 18.14
N ALA A 86 -5.56 -9.75 18.78
CA ALA A 86 -4.90 -8.63 18.14
C ALA A 86 -3.94 -9.11 17.05
N GLY A 87 -3.11 -10.12 17.32
CA GLY A 87 -2.21 -10.71 16.32
C GLY A 87 -2.95 -11.31 15.13
N GLY A 88 -4.08 -11.98 15.37
CA GLY A 88 -4.92 -12.54 14.32
C GLY A 88 -5.57 -11.48 13.44
N LEU A 89 -6.02 -10.36 14.01
CA LEU A 89 -6.56 -9.23 13.25
C LEU A 89 -5.47 -8.53 12.41
N LEU A 90 -4.28 -8.36 12.97
CA LEU A 90 -3.14 -7.73 12.27
C LEU A 90 -2.58 -8.59 11.15
N LEU A 91 -2.83 -9.90 11.15
CA LEU A 91 -2.43 -10.81 10.07
C LEU A 91 -2.95 -10.35 8.71
N PHE A 92 -4.15 -9.81 8.66
CA PHE A 92 -4.78 -9.32 7.43
C PHE A 92 -4.64 -7.81 7.24
N CYS A 93 -3.79 -7.15 8.02
CA CYS A 93 -3.47 -5.74 7.82
C CYS A 93 -2.81 -5.53 6.46
N VAL A 94 -3.31 -4.57 5.67
CA VAL A 94 -2.65 -4.17 4.44
C VAL A 94 -1.56 -3.16 4.77
N ASP A 95 -0.33 -3.66 4.83
CA ASP A 95 0.89 -2.89 4.82
C ASP A 95 1.35 -2.65 3.37
N ILE A 96 2.48 -1.99 3.19
CA ILE A 96 2.98 -1.54 1.88
C ILE A 96 3.16 -2.70 0.87
N LEU A 97 3.56 -3.88 1.32
CA LEU A 97 3.75 -5.05 0.46
C LEU A 97 2.41 -5.65 0.01
N ALA A 98 1.46 -5.80 0.93
CA ALA A 98 0.11 -6.26 0.60
C ALA A 98 -0.62 -5.22 -0.26
N PHE A 99 -0.43 -3.92 0.01
CA PHE A 99 -0.92 -2.85 -0.87
C PHE A 99 -0.35 -2.96 -2.28
N ALA A 100 0.96 -3.18 -2.44
CA ALA A 100 1.60 -3.39 -3.73
C ALA A 100 0.94 -4.56 -4.49
N GLY A 101 0.65 -5.65 -3.78
CA GLY A 101 -0.07 -6.79 -4.34
C GLY A 101 -1.46 -6.43 -4.86
N LEU A 102 -2.28 -5.76 -4.05
CA LEU A 102 -3.62 -5.31 -4.44
C LEU A 102 -3.56 -4.29 -5.59
N SER A 103 -2.59 -3.37 -5.56
CA SER A 103 -2.37 -2.40 -6.62
C SER A 103 -2.05 -3.09 -7.95
N PHE A 104 -1.16 -4.08 -7.96
CA PHE A 104 -0.82 -4.83 -9.18
C PHE A 104 -2.00 -5.62 -9.73
N ILE A 105 -2.82 -6.23 -8.86
CA ILE A 105 -4.05 -6.92 -9.29
C ILE A 105 -4.98 -5.93 -9.98
N LEU A 106 -5.25 -4.80 -9.34
CA LEU A 106 -6.18 -3.81 -9.86
C LEU A 106 -5.66 -3.18 -11.15
N MET A 107 -4.36 -2.79 -11.21
CA MET A 107 -3.74 -2.29 -12.43
C MET A 107 -3.77 -3.32 -13.56
N GLY A 108 -3.51 -4.58 -13.26
CA GLY A 108 -3.63 -5.67 -14.25
C GLY A 108 -5.04 -5.77 -14.83
N ILE A 109 -6.06 -5.70 -13.96
CA ILE A 109 -7.48 -5.70 -14.39
C ILE A 109 -7.79 -4.47 -15.24
N LEU A 110 -7.40 -3.27 -14.81
CA LEU A 110 -7.62 -2.03 -15.58
C LEU A 110 -6.92 -2.07 -16.95
N LYS A 111 -5.73 -2.64 -17.00
CA LYS A 111 -4.97 -2.81 -18.23
C LYS A 111 -5.63 -3.80 -19.20
N LYS A 112 -6.29 -4.86 -18.70
CA LYS A 112 -7.06 -5.79 -19.52
C LYS A 112 -8.18 -5.08 -20.30
N PHE A 113 -8.76 -4.02 -19.74
CA PHE A 113 -9.79 -3.21 -20.39
C PHE A 113 -9.25 -2.13 -21.31
N GLU A 114 -7.94 -2.03 -21.49
CA GLU A 114 -7.25 -1.07 -22.38
C GLU A 114 -7.72 0.38 -22.15
N LEU A 115 -7.88 0.76 -20.90
CA LEU A 115 -8.40 2.07 -20.53
C LEU A 115 -7.40 3.18 -20.89
N SER A 116 -7.92 4.28 -21.44
CA SER A 116 -7.10 5.47 -21.71
C SER A 116 -6.64 6.12 -20.40
N ASN A 117 -5.52 6.85 -20.45
CA ASN A 117 -4.94 7.54 -19.28
C ASN A 117 -5.95 8.47 -18.59
N LYS A 118 -6.82 9.15 -19.37
CA LYS A 118 -7.89 9.99 -18.84
C LYS A 118 -8.88 9.18 -17.98
N LYS A 119 -9.28 7.99 -18.45
CA LYS A 119 -10.17 7.10 -17.69
C LYS A 119 -9.51 6.57 -16.43
N LEU A 120 -8.21 6.25 -16.47
CA LEU A 120 -7.45 5.83 -15.30
C LEU A 120 -7.40 6.92 -14.23
N ILE A 121 -7.16 8.17 -14.62
CA ILE A 121 -7.18 9.32 -13.70
C ILE A 121 -8.56 9.48 -13.06
N VAL A 122 -9.64 9.42 -13.85
CA VAL A 122 -10.99 9.53 -13.33
C VAL A 122 -11.31 8.41 -12.33
N ILE A 123 -10.93 7.17 -12.64
CA ILE A 123 -11.11 6.03 -11.73
C ILE A 123 -10.34 6.27 -10.42
N ALA A 124 -9.07 6.71 -10.49
CA ALA A 124 -8.27 6.99 -9.30
C ALA A 124 -8.89 8.08 -8.42
N LEU A 125 -9.36 9.16 -9.05
CA LEU A 125 -10.02 10.26 -8.33
C LEU A 125 -11.33 9.80 -7.67
N LEU A 126 -12.17 9.06 -8.40
CA LEU A 126 -13.41 8.52 -7.85
C LEU A 126 -13.13 7.57 -6.69
N MET A 127 -12.17 6.66 -6.82
CA MET A 127 -11.77 5.77 -5.74
C MET A 127 -11.28 6.56 -4.52
N SER A 128 -10.44 7.57 -4.72
CA SER A 128 -9.92 8.40 -3.63
C SER A 128 -11.05 9.17 -2.91
N ILE A 129 -12.00 9.72 -3.65
CA ILE A 129 -13.18 10.40 -3.08
C ILE A 129 -14.03 9.41 -2.28
N ILE A 130 -14.38 8.27 -2.88
CA ILE A 130 -15.19 7.23 -2.22
C ILE A 130 -14.47 6.71 -0.96
N GLY A 131 -13.17 6.41 -1.06
CA GLY A 131 -12.36 5.97 0.07
C GLY A 131 -12.31 7.02 1.19
N SER A 132 -12.24 8.31 0.86
CA SER A 132 -12.23 9.39 1.84
C SER A 132 -13.59 9.58 2.51
N LEU A 133 -14.68 9.47 1.76
CA LEU A 133 -16.05 9.59 2.28
C LEU A 133 -16.45 8.40 3.19
N LEU A 134 -16.00 7.20 2.85
CA LEU A 134 -16.33 5.98 3.58
C LEU A 134 -15.30 5.64 4.68
N ARG A 135 -14.24 6.43 4.81
CA ARG A 135 -13.21 6.19 5.83
C ARG A 135 -13.80 6.29 7.22
N GLY A 136 -13.50 5.30 8.07
CA GLY A 136 -13.99 5.24 9.44
C GLY A 136 -15.43 4.78 9.59
N THR A 137 -16.11 4.35 8.51
CA THR A 137 -17.44 3.74 8.62
C THR A 137 -17.36 2.41 9.37
N ASP A 138 -18.33 2.16 10.24
CA ASP A 138 -18.49 0.88 10.93
C ASP A 138 -19.62 0.09 10.26
N LEU A 139 -19.29 -1.12 9.80
CA LEU A 139 -20.25 -2.03 9.15
C LEU A 139 -20.96 -2.93 10.18
N GLY A 140 -20.68 -2.78 11.47
CA GLY A 140 -21.30 -3.55 12.56
C GLY A 140 -20.84 -5.01 12.66
N ILE A 141 -20.06 -5.51 11.71
CA ILE A 141 -19.54 -6.88 11.69
C ILE A 141 -18.00 -6.82 11.60
N PRO A 142 -17.26 -7.33 12.63
CA PRO A 142 -15.79 -7.21 12.67
C PRO A 142 -15.07 -7.77 11.44
N VAL A 143 -15.54 -8.90 10.90
CA VAL A 143 -14.95 -9.51 9.70
C VAL A 143 -15.15 -8.64 8.46
N LEU A 144 -16.31 -8.00 8.31
CA LEU A 144 -16.56 -7.08 7.21
C LEU A 144 -15.71 -5.81 7.36
N ASN A 145 -15.58 -5.27 8.56
CA ASN A 145 -14.69 -4.15 8.84
C ASN A 145 -13.24 -4.48 8.50
N LEU A 146 -12.78 -5.69 8.78
CA LEU A 146 -11.43 -6.13 8.43
C LEU A 146 -11.23 -6.21 6.90
N ILE A 147 -12.16 -6.84 6.18
CA ILE A 147 -12.07 -7.00 4.73
C ILE A 147 -12.18 -5.65 4.03
N PHE A 148 -13.24 -4.89 4.30
CA PHE A 148 -13.46 -3.59 3.67
C PHE A 148 -12.49 -2.52 4.16
N GLY A 149 -11.91 -2.68 5.36
CA GLY A 149 -10.85 -1.84 5.88
C GLY A 149 -9.65 -1.76 4.94
N ASN A 150 -9.31 -2.87 4.30
CA ASN A 150 -8.21 -2.95 3.34
C ASN A 150 -8.46 -2.11 2.07
N PHE A 151 -9.71 -1.84 1.74
CA PHE A 151 -10.08 -1.04 0.57
C PHE A 151 -10.38 0.42 0.92
N ILE A 152 -11.18 0.67 1.96
CA ILE A 152 -11.71 2.01 2.28
C ILE A 152 -11.29 2.54 3.66
N GLY A 153 -10.62 1.73 4.50
CA GLY A 153 -10.21 2.14 5.84
C GLY A 153 -11.37 2.27 6.83
N THR A 154 -12.15 1.20 7.02
CA THR A 154 -13.28 1.13 7.97
C THR A 154 -12.84 1.30 9.43
N ALA A 155 -13.77 1.60 10.31
CA ALA A 155 -13.55 1.67 11.75
C ALA A 155 -13.08 0.29 12.29
N GLY A 156 -12.07 0.32 13.18
CA GLY A 156 -11.46 -0.92 13.72
C GLY A 156 -10.60 -1.70 12.74
N GLY A 157 -10.41 -1.21 11.50
CA GLY A 157 -9.45 -1.77 10.56
C GLY A 157 -8.02 -1.31 10.87
N PHE A 158 -7.10 -2.26 10.95
CA PHE A 158 -5.67 -1.99 11.19
C PHE A 158 -4.89 -1.76 9.89
N THR A 159 -5.51 -1.15 8.88
CA THR A 159 -4.91 -0.98 7.55
C THR A 159 -4.11 0.31 7.50
N ALA A 160 -2.81 0.22 7.21
CA ALA A 160 -1.95 1.37 7.03
C ALA A 160 -2.23 2.08 5.69
N PHE A 161 -2.51 1.31 4.64
CA PHE A 161 -2.67 1.81 3.28
C PHE A 161 -3.96 1.30 2.62
N PRO A 162 -5.13 1.89 2.93
CA PRO A 162 -6.39 1.55 2.26
C PRO A 162 -6.29 1.79 0.76
N LEU A 163 -6.62 0.76 -0.04
CA LEU A 163 -6.39 0.78 -1.48
C LEU A 163 -6.99 1.99 -2.18
N PHE A 164 -8.23 2.36 -1.87
CA PHE A 164 -8.94 3.45 -2.56
C PHE A 164 -8.27 4.80 -2.34
N ASN A 165 -7.76 5.07 -1.14
CA ASN A 165 -7.14 6.34 -0.82
C ASN A 165 -5.73 6.48 -1.44
N TRP A 166 -5.02 5.36 -1.59
CA TRP A 166 -3.61 5.38 -1.99
C TRP A 166 -3.38 5.00 -3.46
N PHE A 167 -4.38 4.47 -4.15
CA PHE A 167 -4.24 3.99 -5.53
C PHE A 167 -3.94 5.08 -6.56
N ILE A 168 -4.15 6.35 -6.21
CA ILE A 168 -3.81 7.50 -7.04
C ILE A 168 -2.30 7.57 -7.35
N PHE A 169 -1.44 7.18 -6.39
CA PHE A 169 0.02 7.22 -6.57
C PHE A 169 0.52 6.18 -7.59
N PRO A 170 0.10 4.90 -7.53
CA PRO A 170 0.35 3.93 -8.60
C PRO A 170 -0.08 4.42 -9.98
N ILE A 171 -1.31 4.92 -10.12
CA ILE A 171 -1.80 5.42 -11.42
C ILE A 171 -0.95 6.59 -11.92
N ALA A 172 -0.59 7.53 -11.05
CA ALA A 172 0.30 8.64 -11.41
C ALA A 172 1.66 8.12 -11.91
N GLY A 173 2.26 7.15 -11.20
CA GLY A 173 3.52 6.51 -11.60
C GLY A 173 3.43 5.80 -12.95
N TYR A 174 2.34 5.05 -13.17
CA TYR A 174 2.10 4.36 -14.44
C TYR A 174 2.00 5.33 -15.63
N ILE A 175 1.21 6.38 -15.48
CA ILE A 175 1.01 7.40 -16.52
C ILE A 175 2.33 8.15 -16.80
N TRP A 176 3.02 8.59 -15.74
CA TRP A 176 4.30 9.27 -15.86
C TRP A 176 5.34 8.40 -16.57
N GLY A 177 5.44 7.11 -16.17
CA GLY A 177 6.34 6.15 -16.82
C GLY A 177 6.08 6.00 -18.31
N GLN A 178 4.80 5.99 -18.75
CA GLN A 178 4.46 5.94 -20.16
C GLN A 178 4.92 7.19 -20.91
N TYR A 179 4.74 8.40 -20.35
CA TYR A 179 5.21 9.63 -20.96
C TYR A 179 6.73 9.66 -21.03
N PHE A 180 7.41 9.27 -19.97
CA PHE A 180 8.86 9.25 -19.91
C PHE A 180 9.49 8.29 -20.94
N ILE A 181 8.90 7.09 -21.14
CA ILE A 181 9.39 6.16 -22.18
C ILE A 181 9.18 6.72 -23.58
N ARG A 182 8.10 7.47 -23.83
CA ARG A 182 7.79 8.04 -25.13
C ARG A 182 8.60 9.29 -25.44
N ALA A 183 9.22 9.93 -24.47
CA ALA A 183 10.07 11.10 -24.70
C ALA A 183 11.27 10.71 -25.58
N LYS A 184 11.46 11.43 -26.68
CA LYS A 184 12.54 11.18 -27.65
C LYS A 184 13.88 11.56 -27.06
N ASP A 185 13.94 12.70 -26.39
CA ASP A 185 15.08 13.17 -25.63
C ASP A 185 14.74 13.20 -24.15
N LYS A 186 15.46 12.38 -23.37
CA LYS A 186 15.24 12.29 -21.93
C LYS A 186 15.92 13.43 -21.17
N GLY A 187 16.90 14.10 -21.77
CA GLY A 187 17.53 15.30 -21.22
C GLY A 187 16.55 16.47 -21.19
N GLU A 188 15.92 16.78 -22.31
CA GLU A 188 14.90 17.84 -22.42
C GLU A 188 13.68 17.62 -21.52
N PHE A 189 13.38 16.36 -21.16
CA PHE A 189 12.26 16.06 -20.29
C PHE A 189 12.43 16.63 -18.87
N PHE A 190 13.66 16.88 -18.44
CA PHE A 190 14.00 17.40 -17.11
C PHE A 190 14.48 18.87 -17.14
N GLU A 191 14.56 19.50 -18.31
CA GLU A 191 14.82 20.92 -18.43
C GLU A 191 13.51 21.72 -18.24
N PHE A 192 13.27 22.12 -16.97
CA PHE A 192 12.23 23.07 -16.56
C PHE A 192 12.87 24.35 -16.05
#